data_7766c7cc881fca29e9dc4d6559c0d694
#
_entry.id   7766c7cc881fca29e9dc4d6559c0d694
#
_cell.length_a   1.000
_cell.length_b   1.000
_cell.length_c   1.000
_cell.angle_alpha   90.00
_cell.angle_beta   90.00
_cell.angle_gamma   90.00
#
_symmetry.space_group_name_H-M   'P 1'
#
loop_
_entity.id
_entity.type
_entity.pdbx_description
1 polymer ?
#
loop_
_entity_poly.entity_id
_entity_poly.type
_entity_poly.pdbx_seq_one_letter_code
_entity_poly.pdbx_strand_id
1 'polypeptide(L)'
;MASPAPQAPIVNLNMILDQVAKDKGIERSVLVDTLQNAISQAAKRHFGQDRAIEATYNEEKGVVEVFQTLTVVPRVEVEDPIKAVNQISLDEAGKKGIEAELGDELLFQIFYRPEDEEEARVQDERYGDILHLKTYRKGFGRIAAQTAKQVIIQRTRDAERENVFNDYKDRKGEIVSGIALRFERGNIIVNLGRAEAVLPVREQTPRESYRAGDRVQAFVLDVLRESKGPQIILSRASPELVRKLFEMEVPEIAEGVVVIEACAREPGGRTKIAVASRDGDVDPVGACVGMKGSRVQAVVQELRGEKIDIVPWDEDAARFVCNALQPAEVSRVLLDDENKAMEIIVPDDQLSLAIGRRGQNVRLAAQLTGWKLDINSESRVKEMREFASKSLTAIGLPEATVELLYAHGFRSAKDFANASTEVLLQMPGITPENVERYLGSARDQIGKDEEELSRIEREREEARAFEARRHPSELTQAERLLRVRGISDRNIEQMANAGYRTVEDIHNEPDVVKFGETSGLGVKKGKQVKAAVEHYLQEEARLKADLDAKRAASGSLPA
;
A
#
# COMPACT_ATOMS: atom_id res chain seq x y z
N MET A 1 -59.26 -30.79 12.91
CA MET A 1 -58.84 -29.92 14.03
C MET A 1 -57.40 -29.53 13.77
N ALA A 2 -57.15 -28.33 13.28
CA ALA A 2 -55.78 -27.83 13.07
C ALA A 2 -55.23 -27.35 14.43
N SER A 3 -54.08 -27.91 14.85
CA SER A 3 -53.37 -27.42 16.04
C SER A 3 -53.05 -25.95 15.94
N PRO A 4 -53.24 -25.15 17.00
CA PRO A 4 -52.84 -23.77 17.00
C PRO A 4 -51.30 -23.66 16.83
N ALA A 5 -50.87 -22.83 15.92
CA ALA A 5 -49.45 -22.52 15.72
C ALA A 5 -48.84 -22.02 17.05
N PRO A 6 -47.60 -22.39 17.40
CA PRO A 6 -46.97 -21.96 18.64
C PRO A 6 -46.89 -20.43 18.66
N GLN A 7 -47.51 -19.82 19.67
CA GLN A 7 -47.37 -18.39 19.96
C GLN A 7 -45.90 -18.12 20.25
N ALA A 8 -45.31 -17.23 19.50
CA ALA A 8 -43.94 -16.76 19.77
C ALA A 8 -43.89 -16.19 21.21
N PRO A 9 -42.86 -16.50 22.00
CA PRO A 9 -42.76 -16.00 23.36
C PRO A 9 -42.80 -14.45 23.35
N ILE A 10 -43.61 -13.88 24.23
CA ILE A 10 -43.71 -12.45 24.46
C ILE A 10 -42.33 -12.00 24.98
N VAL A 11 -41.52 -11.51 24.09
CA VAL A 11 -40.19 -10.97 24.44
C VAL A 11 -40.44 -9.60 25.09
N ASN A 12 -40.29 -9.55 26.40
CA ASN A 12 -40.38 -8.29 27.13
C ASN A 12 -39.24 -7.37 26.67
N LEU A 13 -39.61 -6.32 25.95
CA LEU A 13 -38.66 -5.39 25.33
C LEU A 13 -37.79 -4.69 26.38
N ASN A 14 -38.29 -4.48 27.61
CA ASN A 14 -37.52 -3.95 28.73
C ASN A 14 -36.27 -4.77 29.02
N MET A 15 -36.41 -6.11 29.14
CA MET A 15 -35.26 -6.99 29.43
C MET A 15 -34.20 -6.92 28.33
N ILE A 16 -34.63 -6.83 27.07
CA ILE A 16 -33.70 -6.75 25.94
C ILE A 16 -32.98 -5.39 25.94
N LEU A 17 -33.72 -4.30 26.14
CA LEU A 17 -33.15 -2.94 26.16
C LEU A 17 -32.17 -2.80 27.33
N ASP A 18 -32.50 -3.28 28.51
CA ASP A 18 -31.65 -3.23 29.70
C ASP A 18 -30.39 -4.09 29.51
N GLN A 19 -30.53 -5.28 28.92
CA GLN A 19 -29.37 -6.13 28.63
C GLN A 19 -28.45 -5.51 27.59
N VAL A 20 -28.98 -5.00 26.49
CA VAL A 20 -28.18 -4.35 25.44
C VAL A 20 -27.52 -3.07 25.97
N ALA A 21 -28.24 -2.26 26.76
CA ALA A 21 -27.70 -1.07 27.40
C ALA A 21 -26.50 -1.41 28.28
N LYS A 22 -26.64 -2.43 29.14
CA LYS A 22 -25.59 -2.89 30.05
C LYS A 22 -24.40 -3.53 29.32
N ASP A 23 -24.67 -4.44 28.39
CA ASP A 23 -23.63 -5.21 27.70
C ASP A 23 -22.79 -4.35 26.73
N LYS A 24 -23.37 -3.31 26.16
CA LYS A 24 -22.74 -2.45 25.15
C LYS A 24 -22.42 -1.04 25.61
N GLY A 25 -22.78 -0.68 26.84
CA GLY A 25 -22.52 0.65 27.39
C GLY A 25 -23.33 1.77 26.72
N ILE A 26 -24.54 1.45 26.21
CA ILE A 26 -25.42 2.43 25.56
C ILE A 26 -26.42 2.94 26.60
N GLU A 27 -26.66 4.25 26.65
CA GLU A 27 -27.73 4.77 27.47
C GLU A 27 -29.10 4.25 27.04
N ARG A 28 -29.89 3.74 27.99
CA ARG A 28 -31.21 3.18 27.71
C ARG A 28 -32.15 4.19 27.04
N SER A 29 -32.08 5.44 27.42
CA SER A 29 -32.83 6.55 26.82
C SER A 29 -32.61 6.66 25.32
N VAL A 30 -31.35 6.60 24.87
CA VAL A 30 -30.98 6.68 23.44
C VAL A 30 -31.55 5.50 22.65
N LEU A 31 -31.59 4.30 23.24
CA LEU A 31 -32.21 3.13 22.61
C LEU A 31 -33.74 3.32 22.48
N VAL A 32 -34.39 3.80 23.52
CA VAL A 32 -35.83 4.06 23.55
C VAL A 32 -36.20 5.13 22.52
N ASP A 33 -35.53 6.29 22.51
CA ASP A 33 -35.79 7.37 21.56
C ASP A 33 -35.62 6.95 20.11
N THR A 34 -34.55 6.18 19.83
CA THR A 34 -34.32 5.67 18.47
C THR A 34 -35.42 4.68 18.06
N LEU A 35 -35.89 3.85 18.99
CA LEU A 35 -36.95 2.88 18.76
C LEU A 35 -38.28 3.59 18.50
N GLN A 36 -38.64 4.59 19.30
CA GLN A 36 -39.84 5.40 19.11
C GLN A 36 -39.84 6.07 17.73
N ASN A 37 -38.74 6.73 17.35
CA ASN A 37 -38.60 7.41 16.07
C ASN A 37 -38.73 6.43 14.89
N ALA A 38 -38.10 5.26 14.96
CA ALA A 38 -38.14 4.27 13.88
C ALA A 38 -39.54 3.66 13.74
N ILE A 39 -40.22 3.36 14.84
CA ILE A 39 -41.61 2.84 14.82
C ILE A 39 -42.58 3.92 14.34
N SER A 40 -42.42 5.17 14.74
CA SER A 40 -43.22 6.29 14.24
C SER A 40 -43.08 6.42 12.72
N GLN A 41 -41.86 6.36 12.18
CA GLN A 41 -41.64 6.37 10.73
C GLN A 41 -42.27 5.17 10.01
N ALA A 42 -42.15 3.98 10.60
CA ALA A 42 -42.78 2.77 10.05
C ALA A 42 -44.31 2.87 10.07
N ALA A 43 -44.86 3.45 11.12
CA ALA A 43 -46.29 3.71 11.23
C ALA A 43 -46.79 4.75 10.19
N LYS A 44 -46.09 5.84 9.98
CA LYS A 44 -46.39 6.83 8.93
C LYS A 44 -46.42 6.18 7.55
N ARG A 45 -45.46 5.31 7.24
CA ARG A 45 -45.42 4.56 5.95
C ARG A 45 -46.62 3.60 5.80
N HIS A 46 -47.08 3.02 6.91
CA HIS A 46 -48.17 2.02 6.89
C HIS A 46 -49.56 2.63 6.94
N PHE A 47 -49.75 3.67 7.77
CA PHE A 47 -51.07 4.29 7.99
C PHE A 47 -51.30 5.55 7.15
N GLY A 48 -50.23 6.17 6.63
CA GLY A 48 -50.27 7.39 5.81
C GLY A 48 -49.18 8.37 6.23
N GLN A 49 -48.41 8.87 5.25
CA GLN A 49 -47.28 9.79 5.51
C GLN A 49 -47.74 11.16 6.01
N ASP A 50 -48.93 11.57 5.62
CA ASP A 50 -49.48 12.89 5.94
C ASP A 50 -50.11 12.97 7.35
N ARG A 51 -50.15 11.84 8.05
CA ARG A 51 -50.72 11.77 9.40
C ARG A 51 -49.68 12.16 10.45
N ALA A 52 -50.09 12.93 11.45
CA ALA A 52 -49.31 13.25 12.62
C ALA A 52 -49.29 12.02 13.56
N ILE A 53 -48.34 11.09 13.30
CA ILE A 53 -48.21 9.85 14.05
C ILE A 53 -46.98 9.94 14.95
N GLU A 54 -47.18 9.60 16.21
CA GLU A 54 -46.12 9.49 17.22
C GLU A 54 -46.11 8.09 17.84
N ALA A 55 -44.92 7.68 18.25
CA ALA A 55 -44.74 6.41 18.93
C ALA A 55 -44.11 6.68 20.32
N THR A 56 -44.73 6.17 21.35
CA THR A 56 -44.29 6.37 22.74
C THR A 56 -44.02 5.03 23.38
N TYR A 57 -42.90 4.93 24.08
CA TYR A 57 -42.53 3.71 24.79
C TYR A 57 -43.22 3.67 26.16
N ASN A 58 -44.06 2.67 26.36
CA ASN A 58 -44.71 2.42 27.65
C ASN A 58 -43.82 1.50 28.48
N GLU A 59 -43.21 2.05 29.55
CA GLU A 59 -42.27 1.29 30.39
C GLU A 59 -42.98 0.20 31.21
N GLU A 60 -44.22 0.43 31.68
CA GLU A 60 -44.95 -0.55 32.48
C GLU A 60 -45.30 -1.80 31.66
N LYS A 61 -45.76 -1.59 30.42
CA LYS A 61 -46.14 -2.67 29.51
C LYS A 61 -44.94 -3.26 28.73
N GLY A 62 -43.80 -2.54 28.69
CA GLY A 62 -42.61 -2.92 27.92
C GLY A 62 -42.87 -2.95 26.43
N VAL A 63 -43.65 -2.03 25.86
CA VAL A 63 -44.07 -1.97 24.46
C VAL A 63 -44.05 -0.54 23.94
N VAL A 64 -44.01 -0.42 22.61
CA VAL A 64 -44.18 0.88 21.93
C VAL A 64 -45.64 1.00 21.49
N GLU A 65 -46.32 2.00 22.00
CA GLU A 65 -47.68 2.41 21.62
C GLU A 65 -47.60 3.43 20.50
N VAL A 66 -48.55 3.42 19.59
CA VAL A 66 -48.57 4.32 18.42
C VAL A 66 -49.84 5.12 18.44
N PHE A 67 -49.70 6.43 18.40
CA PHE A 67 -50.78 7.39 18.49
C PHE A 67 -50.85 8.27 17.23
N GLN A 68 -52.05 8.67 16.86
CA GLN A 68 -52.28 9.78 15.94
C GLN A 68 -52.70 11.00 16.72
N THR A 69 -52.09 12.13 16.45
CA THR A 69 -52.44 13.42 17.04
C THR A 69 -53.44 14.12 16.14
N LEU A 70 -54.56 14.57 16.68
CA LEU A 70 -55.53 15.44 16.03
C LEU A 70 -55.59 16.76 16.76
N THR A 71 -55.45 17.88 16.03
CA THR A 71 -55.57 19.23 16.60
C THR A 71 -57.03 19.69 16.53
N VAL A 72 -57.56 20.19 17.63
CA VAL A 72 -58.94 20.71 17.70
C VAL A 72 -58.99 22.08 17.07
N VAL A 73 -59.85 22.22 16.04
CA VAL A 73 -60.01 23.46 15.26
C VAL A 73 -61.49 23.88 15.21
N PRO A 74 -61.80 25.16 14.96
CA PRO A 74 -63.21 25.59 14.82
C PRO A 74 -63.88 24.91 13.63
N ARG A 75 -63.11 24.67 12.53
CA ARG A 75 -63.59 24.02 11.33
C ARG A 75 -62.42 23.35 10.62
N VAL A 76 -62.58 22.08 10.23
CA VAL A 76 -61.52 21.32 9.54
C VAL A 76 -61.26 21.94 8.16
N GLU A 77 -59.97 22.14 7.82
CA GLU A 77 -59.53 22.66 6.52
C GLU A 77 -59.55 21.53 5.47
N VAL A 78 -60.66 21.30 4.86
CA VAL A 78 -60.87 20.21 3.89
C VAL A 78 -60.09 20.42 2.58
N GLU A 79 -59.72 21.66 2.27
CA GLU A 79 -58.98 22.03 1.06
C GLU A 79 -57.49 21.55 1.11
N ASP A 80 -56.94 21.37 2.31
CA ASP A 80 -55.61 20.85 2.53
C ASP A 80 -55.70 19.40 3.05
N PRO A 81 -55.35 18.38 2.23
CA PRO A 81 -55.43 16.98 2.62
C PRO A 81 -54.61 16.63 3.85
N ILE A 82 -53.46 17.30 4.09
CA ILE A 82 -52.58 17.07 5.25
C ILE A 82 -53.26 17.58 6.51
N LYS A 83 -53.85 18.76 6.45
CA LYS A 83 -54.59 19.34 7.59
C LYS A 83 -55.88 18.56 7.86
N ALA A 84 -56.60 18.18 6.82
CA ALA A 84 -57.86 17.44 6.95
C ALA A 84 -57.73 16.12 7.74
N VAL A 85 -56.63 15.41 7.60
CA VAL A 85 -56.39 14.14 8.31
C VAL A 85 -55.82 14.29 9.73
N ASN A 86 -55.39 15.50 10.11
CA ASN A 86 -54.77 15.80 11.40
C ASN A 86 -55.56 16.82 12.24
N GLN A 87 -56.77 17.19 11.79
CA GLN A 87 -57.65 18.13 12.49
C GLN A 87 -58.98 17.49 12.84
N ILE A 88 -59.60 17.93 13.89
CA ILE A 88 -60.95 17.60 14.31
C ILE A 88 -61.69 18.90 14.65
N SER A 89 -62.96 19.02 14.24
CA SER A 89 -63.74 20.19 14.69
C SER A 89 -64.18 20.07 16.15
N LEU A 90 -64.31 21.21 16.84
CA LEU A 90 -64.79 21.25 18.19
C LEU A 90 -66.19 20.60 18.34
N ASP A 91 -67.04 20.78 17.34
CA ASP A 91 -68.38 20.19 17.32
C ASP A 91 -68.38 18.66 17.21
N GLU A 92 -67.44 18.12 16.41
CA GLU A 92 -67.26 16.65 16.29
C GLU A 92 -66.65 16.05 17.54
N ALA A 93 -65.68 16.72 18.17
CA ALA A 93 -65.12 16.31 19.44
C ALA A 93 -66.19 16.25 20.54
N GLY A 94 -67.05 17.30 20.64
CA GLY A 94 -68.16 17.35 21.59
C GLY A 94 -69.22 16.27 21.35
N LYS A 95 -69.59 15.98 20.10
CA LYS A 95 -70.51 14.87 19.73
C LYS A 95 -70.00 13.50 20.17
N LYS A 96 -68.67 13.32 20.22
CA LYS A 96 -68.01 12.09 20.67
C LYS A 96 -67.80 12.04 22.19
N GLY A 97 -68.21 13.07 22.92
CA GLY A 97 -68.05 13.15 24.38
C GLY A 97 -66.64 13.45 24.81
N ILE A 98 -65.84 14.13 23.94
CA ILE A 98 -64.50 14.57 24.27
C ILE A 98 -64.56 16.02 24.70
N GLU A 99 -64.17 16.30 25.96
CA GLU A 99 -64.01 17.66 26.46
C GLU A 99 -62.69 18.22 25.97
N ALA A 100 -62.70 19.20 25.09
CA ALA A 100 -61.49 19.81 24.52
C ALA A 100 -61.72 21.29 24.21
N GLU A 101 -60.65 22.07 24.23
CA GLU A 101 -60.64 23.48 23.84
C GLU A 101 -59.99 23.64 22.44
N LEU A 102 -60.21 24.84 21.87
CA LEU A 102 -59.57 25.13 20.56
C LEU A 102 -58.06 25.18 20.67
N GLY A 103 -57.40 24.40 19.84
CA GLY A 103 -55.92 24.25 19.84
C GLY A 103 -55.39 23.06 20.63
N ASP A 104 -56.26 22.33 21.33
CA ASP A 104 -55.83 21.11 22.03
C ASP A 104 -55.39 20.03 21.05
N GLU A 105 -54.39 19.27 21.46
CA GLU A 105 -53.90 18.09 20.75
C GLU A 105 -54.43 16.81 21.38
N LEU A 106 -55.30 16.11 20.65
CA LEU A 106 -55.92 14.86 21.07
C LEU A 106 -55.12 13.68 20.57
N LEU A 107 -54.67 12.80 21.44
CA LEU A 107 -53.93 11.60 21.14
C LEU A 107 -54.85 10.38 21.05
N PHE A 108 -54.92 9.77 19.87
CA PHE A 108 -55.69 8.54 19.65
C PHE A 108 -54.76 7.38 19.36
N GLN A 109 -54.83 6.30 20.15
CA GLN A 109 -54.07 5.09 19.87
C GLN A 109 -54.57 4.44 18.58
N ILE A 110 -53.68 4.27 17.60
CA ILE A 110 -54.07 3.78 16.25
C ILE A 110 -53.60 2.35 15.99
N PHE A 111 -52.84 1.79 16.91
CA PHE A 111 -52.37 0.41 16.83
C PHE A 111 -52.52 -0.28 18.20
N TYR A 112 -53.13 -1.48 18.16
CA TYR A 112 -53.29 -2.36 19.28
C TYR A 112 -52.68 -3.72 18.96
N ARG A 113 -52.22 -4.42 19.99
CA ARG A 113 -51.77 -5.77 19.85
C ARG A 113 -52.98 -6.74 19.76
N PRO A 114 -52.73 -8.00 19.26
CA PRO A 114 -53.81 -9.00 19.20
C PRO A 114 -54.45 -9.27 20.55
N GLU A 115 -53.75 -9.03 21.66
CA GLU A 115 -54.22 -9.21 23.03
C GLU A 115 -55.25 -8.14 23.44
N ASP A 116 -55.14 -6.96 22.85
CA ASP A 116 -55.96 -5.78 23.14
C ASP A 116 -57.04 -5.55 22.04
N GLU A 117 -57.47 -6.65 21.33
CA GLU A 117 -58.40 -6.58 20.21
C GLU A 117 -59.78 -6.01 20.61
N GLU A 118 -60.23 -6.28 21.83
CA GLU A 118 -61.50 -5.72 22.31
C GLU A 118 -61.43 -4.20 22.51
N GLU A 119 -60.32 -3.71 23.07
CA GLU A 119 -60.09 -2.26 23.24
C GLU A 119 -60.02 -1.55 21.90
N ALA A 120 -59.34 -2.19 20.92
CA ALA A 120 -59.25 -1.69 19.55
C ALA A 120 -60.65 -1.61 18.89
N ARG A 121 -61.51 -2.58 19.14
CA ARG A 121 -62.86 -2.61 18.59
C ARG A 121 -63.72 -1.50 19.19
N VAL A 122 -63.68 -1.32 20.49
CA VAL A 122 -64.37 -0.25 21.17
C VAL A 122 -63.92 1.12 20.65
N GLN A 123 -62.62 1.30 20.43
CA GLN A 123 -62.11 2.54 19.88
C GLN A 123 -62.52 2.78 18.42
N ASP A 124 -62.53 1.74 17.60
CA ASP A 124 -62.99 1.84 16.20
C ASP A 124 -64.48 2.19 16.12
N GLU A 125 -65.31 1.64 17.00
CA GLU A 125 -66.73 1.99 17.10
C GLU A 125 -66.95 3.44 17.53
N ARG A 126 -66.10 3.96 18.43
CA ARG A 126 -66.21 5.32 18.96
C ARG A 126 -65.62 6.38 18.02
N TYR A 127 -64.45 6.12 17.49
CA TYR A 127 -63.60 7.15 16.86
C TYR A 127 -63.15 6.80 15.44
N GLY A 128 -63.50 5.64 14.91
CA GLY A 128 -63.04 5.19 13.60
C GLY A 128 -63.47 6.08 12.43
N ASP A 129 -64.62 6.74 12.54
CA ASP A 129 -65.11 7.72 11.59
C ASP A 129 -64.28 9.01 11.56
N ILE A 130 -63.78 9.45 12.72
CA ILE A 130 -62.94 10.65 12.85
C ILE A 130 -61.52 10.37 12.38
N LEU A 131 -61.00 9.23 12.75
CA LEU A 131 -59.64 8.81 12.40
C LEU A 131 -59.50 8.39 10.92
N HIS A 132 -60.62 8.10 10.25
CA HIS A 132 -60.63 7.60 8.86
C HIS A 132 -59.71 6.39 8.66
N LEU A 133 -59.52 5.55 9.68
CA LEU A 133 -58.75 4.32 9.63
C LEU A 133 -59.26 3.30 10.65
N LYS A 134 -59.01 2.02 10.37
CA LYS A 134 -59.26 0.95 11.33
C LYS A 134 -58.02 0.80 12.24
N THR A 135 -58.19 0.92 13.54
CA THR A 135 -57.12 0.90 14.52
C THR A 135 -56.45 -0.48 14.67
N TYR A 136 -57.20 -1.56 14.32
CA TYR A 136 -56.66 -2.90 14.30
C TYR A 136 -56.29 -3.34 12.88
N ARG A 137 -54.97 -3.34 12.60
CA ARG A 137 -54.43 -3.89 11.35
C ARG A 137 -53.43 -5.01 11.66
N LYS A 138 -53.79 -6.26 11.31
CA LYS A 138 -53.01 -7.50 11.57
C LYS A 138 -51.56 -7.44 11.04
N GLY A 139 -51.26 -6.59 10.06
CA GLY A 139 -49.94 -6.51 9.44
C GLY A 139 -48.92 -5.66 10.22
N PHE A 140 -49.34 -4.62 10.91
CA PHE A 140 -48.39 -3.65 11.50
C PHE A 140 -47.60 -4.22 12.67
N GLY A 141 -48.15 -5.13 13.48
CA GLY A 141 -47.41 -5.76 14.59
C GLY A 141 -46.14 -6.46 14.17
N ARG A 142 -46.14 -7.11 12.99
CA ARG A 142 -44.95 -7.73 12.41
C ARG A 142 -43.92 -6.68 11.96
N ILE A 143 -44.40 -5.60 11.36
CA ILE A 143 -43.56 -4.47 10.91
C ILE A 143 -42.91 -3.81 12.12
N ALA A 144 -43.67 -3.50 13.17
CA ALA A 144 -43.15 -2.90 14.40
C ALA A 144 -42.10 -3.79 15.08
N ALA A 145 -42.37 -5.10 15.23
CA ALA A 145 -41.43 -6.04 15.81
C ALA A 145 -40.15 -6.20 14.98
N GLN A 146 -40.27 -6.24 13.65
CA GLN A 146 -39.11 -6.32 12.76
C GLN A 146 -38.30 -5.02 12.78
N THR A 147 -38.96 -3.86 12.81
CA THR A 147 -38.31 -2.54 12.93
C THR A 147 -37.57 -2.45 14.26
N ALA A 148 -38.20 -2.82 15.37
CA ALA A 148 -37.57 -2.83 16.69
C ALA A 148 -36.32 -3.70 16.71
N LYS A 149 -36.39 -4.92 16.19
CA LYS A 149 -35.25 -5.82 16.07
C LYS A 149 -34.12 -5.21 15.26
N GLN A 150 -34.44 -4.59 14.12
CA GLN A 150 -33.45 -3.97 13.24
C GLN A 150 -32.76 -2.77 13.89
N VAL A 151 -33.51 -1.94 14.60
CA VAL A 151 -32.98 -0.78 15.35
C VAL A 151 -32.03 -1.24 16.45
N ILE A 152 -32.43 -2.22 17.24
CA ILE A 152 -31.59 -2.76 18.31
C ILE A 152 -30.29 -3.33 17.72
N ILE A 153 -30.36 -4.14 16.67
CA ILE A 153 -29.18 -4.71 16.01
C ILE A 153 -28.27 -3.59 15.47
N GLN A 154 -28.85 -2.56 14.85
CA GLN A 154 -28.06 -1.45 14.30
C GLN A 154 -27.37 -0.66 15.41
N ARG A 155 -28.09 -0.30 16.48
CA ARG A 155 -27.49 0.42 17.61
C ARG A 155 -26.42 -0.39 18.35
N THR A 156 -26.65 -1.70 18.48
CA THR A 156 -25.62 -2.60 19.03
C THR A 156 -24.35 -2.57 18.19
N ARG A 157 -24.48 -2.66 16.86
CA ARG A 157 -23.34 -2.58 15.95
C ARG A 157 -22.62 -1.21 15.99
N ASP A 158 -23.38 -0.13 16.07
CA ASP A 158 -22.81 1.23 16.15
C ASP A 158 -22.01 1.40 17.45
N ALA A 159 -22.52 0.90 18.58
CA ALA A 159 -21.81 0.91 19.86
C ALA A 159 -20.57 0.00 19.86
N GLU A 160 -20.65 -1.19 19.28
CA GLU A 160 -19.49 -2.06 19.09
C GLU A 160 -18.39 -1.38 18.26
N ARG A 161 -18.78 -0.66 17.20
CA ARG A 161 -17.83 0.11 16.38
C ARG A 161 -17.19 1.25 17.16
N GLU A 162 -17.97 2.00 17.91
CA GLU A 162 -17.43 3.10 18.72
C GLU A 162 -16.47 2.57 19.81
N ASN A 163 -16.80 1.44 20.44
CA ASN A 163 -15.92 0.80 21.40
C ASN A 163 -14.61 0.34 20.73
N VAL A 164 -14.69 -0.33 19.57
CA VAL A 164 -13.49 -0.72 18.80
C VAL A 164 -12.66 0.48 18.40
N PHE A 165 -13.29 1.56 17.93
CA PHE A 165 -12.59 2.80 17.61
C PHE A 165 -11.87 3.38 18.83
N ASN A 166 -12.54 3.48 19.98
CA ASN A 166 -11.95 4.01 21.20
C ASN A 166 -10.81 3.15 21.74
N ASP A 167 -10.92 1.81 21.65
CA ASP A 167 -9.88 0.89 22.10
C ASP A 167 -8.62 0.94 21.22
N TYR A 168 -8.75 1.30 19.93
CA TYR A 168 -7.65 1.20 18.96
C TYR A 168 -7.19 2.53 18.36
N LYS A 169 -7.90 3.66 18.53
CA LYS A 169 -7.51 4.97 17.98
C LYS A 169 -6.11 5.41 18.42
N ASP A 170 -5.76 5.15 19.68
CA ASP A 170 -4.48 5.52 20.28
C ASP A 170 -3.37 4.50 19.97
N ARG A 171 -3.75 3.35 19.38
CA ARG A 171 -2.83 2.30 18.94
C ARG A 171 -2.43 2.39 17.46
N LYS A 172 -2.83 3.48 16.80
CA LYS A 172 -2.31 3.81 15.47
C LYS A 172 -0.80 4.01 15.55
N GLY A 173 -0.06 3.36 14.66
CA GLY A 173 1.40 3.40 14.69
C GLY A 173 2.05 2.28 15.52
N GLU A 174 1.29 1.39 16.13
CA GLU A 174 1.80 0.22 16.84
C GLU A 174 1.81 -1.04 15.98
N ILE A 175 2.58 -2.03 16.44
CA ILE A 175 2.51 -3.39 15.91
C ILE A 175 1.49 -4.19 16.72
N VAL A 176 0.59 -4.86 16.00
CA VAL A 176 -0.39 -5.78 16.59
C VAL A 176 -0.21 -7.18 16.03
N SER A 177 -0.51 -8.18 16.88
CA SER A 177 -0.54 -9.59 16.49
C SER A 177 -1.97 -10.11 16.48
N GLY A 178 -2.33 -10.85 15.45
CA GLY A 178 -3.63 -11.48 15.32
C GLY A 178 -3.57 -12.78 14.54
N ILE A 179 -4.72 -13.37 14.30
CA ILE A 179 -4.86 -14.63 13.55
C ILE A 179 -5.66 -14.33 12.28
N ALA A 180 -5.15 -14.76 11.13
CA ALA A 180 -5.88 -14.68 9.86
C ALA A 180 -7.15 -15.55 9.92
N LEU A 181 -8.33 -14.93 9.82
CA LEU A 181 -9.61 -15.65 9.91
C LEU A 181 -10.09 -16.14 8.54
N ARG A 182 -10.16 -15.22 7.59
CA ARG A 182 -10.74 -15.45 6.27
C ARG A 182 -10.19 -14.46 5.24
N PHE A 183 -10.44 -14.77 3.98
CA PHE A 183 -10.03 -13.95 2.85
C PHE A 183 -11.27 -13.39 2.15
N GLU A 184 -11.34 -12.07 1.99
CA GLU A 184 -12.45 -11.38 1.33
C GLU A 184 -11.92 -10.54 0.17
N ARG A 185 -12.21 -10.93 -1.07
CA ARG A 185 -11.75 -10.23 -2.29
C ARG A 185 -10.23 -9.94 -2.29
N GLY A 186 -9.43 -10.90 -1.80
CA GLY A 186 -7.98 -10.77 -1.67
C GLY A 186 -7.49 -10.08 -0.40
N ASN A 187 -8.33 -9.37 0.33
CA ASN A 187 -7.99 -8.82 1.64
C ASN A 187 -7.98 -9.93 2.70
N ILE A 188 -7.10 -9.82 3.68
CA ILE A 188 -7.02 -10.74 4.80
C ILE A 188 -7.73 -10.11 6.00
N ILE A 189 -8.73 -10.80 6.54
CA ILE A 189 -9.37 -10.40 7.78
C ILE A 189 -8.64 -11.08 8.93
N VAL A 190 -8.15 -10.26 9.86
CA VAL A 190 -7.31 -10.66 10.99
C VAL A 190 -8.09 -10.45 12.28
N ASN A 191 -8.17 -11.47 13.11
CA ASN A 191 -8.75 -11.38 14.45
C ASN A 191 -7.68 -10.91 15.44
N LEU A 192 -7.91 -9.78 16.09
CA LEU A 192 -7.07 -9.22 17.15
C LEU A 192 -7.55 -9.59 18.56
N GLY A 193 -8.49 -10.54 18.68
CA GLY A 193 -9.12 -10.98 19.93
C GLY A 193 -10.47 -10.29 20.18
N ARG A 194 -10.49 -8.98 20.37
CA ARG A 194 -11.73 -8.20 20.61
C ARG A 194 -12.30 -7.55 19.35
N ALA A 195 -11.49 -7.39 18.32
CA ALA A 195 -11.87 -6.72 17.07
C ALA A 195 -11.33 -7.46 15.85
N GLU A 196 -12.01 -7.29 14.72
CA GLU A 196 -11.50 -7.68 13.41
C GLU A 196 -10.77 -6.51 12.77
N ALA A 197 -9.62 -6.79 12.17
CA ALA A 197 -8.84 -5.88 11.36
C ALA A 197 -8.77 -6.36 9.91
N VAL A 198 -8.49 -5.47 8.98
CA VAL A 198 -8.28 -5.80 7.57
C VAL A 198 -6.85 -5.50 7.17
N LEU A 199 -6.21 -6.46 6.49
CA LEU A 199 -4.95 -6.29 5.78
C LEU A 199 -5.26 -6.26 4.28
N PRO A 200 -5.40 -5.06 3.67
CA PRO A 200 -5.76 -4.91 2.26
C PRO A 200 -4.68 -5.46 1.33
N VAL A 201 -5.07 -5.85 0.12
CA VAL A 201 -4.13 -6.38 -0.90
C VAL A 201 -2.93 -5.47 -1.12
N ARG A 202 -3.14 -4.16 -1.20
CA ARG A 202 -2.09 -3.15 -1.41
C ARG A 202 -1.09 -3.03 -0.24
N GLU A 203 -1.51 -3.47 0.95
CA GLU A 203 -0.70 -3.44 2.17
C GLU A 203 -0.08 -4.80 2.50
N GLN A 204 -0.30 -5.80 1.64
CA GLN A 204 0.32 -7.12 1.74
C GLN A 204 1.67 -7.12 1.03
N THR A 205 2.53 -8.04 1.43
CA THR A 205 3.86 -8.22 0.84
C THR A 205 3.81 -9.35 -0.21
N PRO A 206 4.29 -9.16 -1.44
CA PRO A 206 4.14 -10.15 -2.53
C PRO A 206 4.73 -11.53 -2.24
N ARG A 207 5.69 -11.62 -1.32
CA ARG A 207 6.37 -12.88 -0.94
C ARG A 207 5.75 -13.58 0.26
N GLU A 208 4.79 -12.95 0.91
CA GLU A 208 4.10 -13.50 2.06
C GLU A 208 2.80 -14.16 1.63
N SER A 209 2.62 -15.41 2.03
CA SER A 209 1.35 -16.11 1.87
C SER A 209 0.83 -16.53 3.24
N TYR A 210 -0.43 -16.24 3.49
CA TYR A 210 -1.11 -16.58 4.73
C TYR A 210 -2.23 -17.59 4.45
N ARG A 211 -2.51 -18.42 5.43
CA ARG A 211 -3.66 -19.33 5.47
C ARG A 211 -4.56 -18.95 6.65
N ALA A 212 -5.80 -19.39 6.62
CA ALA A 212 -6.66 -19.25 7.79
C ALA A 212 -6.03 -19.99 8.97
N GLY A 213 -5.95 -19.34 10.12
CA GLY A 213 -5.28 -19.81 11.32
C GLY A 213 -3.84 -19.34 11.49
N ASP A 214 -3.21 -18.76 10.47
CA ASP A 214 -1.84 -18.27 10.58
C ASP A 214 -1.77 -17.00 11.44
N ARG A 215 -0.68 -16.88 12.20
CA ARG A 215 -0.37 -15.65 12.95
C ARG A 215 0.10 -14.58 11.98
N VAL A 216 -0.49 -13.39 12.11
CA VAL A 216 -0.15 -12.18 11.37
C VAL A 216 0.28 -11.12 12.37
N GLN A 217 1.50 -10.63 12.25
CA GLN A 217 2.00 -9.46 12.97
C GLN A 217 2.05 -8.30 11.97
N ALA A 218 1.39 -7.20 12.26
CA ALA A 218 1.27 -6.10 11.31
C ALA A 218 1.20 -4.74 12.01
N PHE A 219 1.56 -3.72 11.27
CA PHE A 219 1.49 -2.32 11.70
C PHE A 219 0.07 -1.80 11.56
N VAL A 220 -0.43 -1.10 12.57
CA VAL A 220 -1.73 -0.42 12.52
C VAL A 220 -1.57 0.87 11.72
N LEU A 221 -1.99 0.81 10.46
CA LEU A 221 -1.85 1.94 9.53
C LEU A 221 -2.86 3.03 9.84
N ASP A 222 -4.11 2.65 10.07
CA ASP A 222 -5.18 3.59 10.38
C ASP A 222 -6.33 2.91 11.14
N VAL A 223 -7.15 3.71 11.83
CA VAL A 223 -8.35 3.26 12.52
C VAL A 223 -9.51 4.17 12.11
N LEU A 224 -10.45 3.62 11.34
CA LEU A 224 -11.57 4.37 10.79
C LEU A 224 -12.75 4.38 11.77
N ARG A 225 -13.32 5.56 12.05
CA ARG A 225 -14.53 5.67 12.87
C ARG A 225 -15.75 5.10 12.15
N GLU A 226 -15.87 5.40 10.86
CA GLU A 226 -16.96 4.92 10.00
C GLU A 226 -16.41 4.00 8.91
N SER A 227 -16.84 2.74 8.93
CA SER A 227 -16.46 1.74 7.92
C SER A 227 -17.61 0.77 7.68
N LYS A 228 -17.80 0.33 6.45
CA LYS A 228 -18.75 -0.76 6.11
C LYS A 228 -18.21 -2.15 6.46
N GLY A 229 -16.93 -2.24 6.81
CA GLY A 229 -16.21 -3.45 7.19
C GLY A 229 -15.41 -3.27 8.48
N PRO A 230 -14.31 -4.02 8.67
CA PRO A 230 -13.40 -3.79 9.79
C PRO A 230 -12.85 -2.36 9.79
N GLN A 231 -12.72 -1.79 11.00
CA GLN A 231 -12.30 -0.40 11.18
C GLN A 231 -10.78 -0.24 11.24
N ILE A 232 -10.07 -1.29 11.65
CA ILE A 232 -8.63 -1.29 11.83
C ILE A 232 -7.97 -1.73 10.54
N ILE A 233 -7.16 -0.85 9.95
CA ILE A 233 -6.40 -1.13 8.73
C ILE A 233 -4.98 -1.49 9.11
N LEU A 234 -4.55 -2.66 8.70
CA LEU A 234 -3.20 -3.18 8.93
C LEU A 234 -2.34 -3.03 7.69
N SER A 235 -1.02 -2.92 7.90
CA SER A 235 -0.03 -2.92 6.84
C SER A 235 1.14 -3.83 7.17
N ARG A 236 1.58 -4.61 6.16
CA ARG A 236 2.85 -5.32 6.12
C ARG A 236 3.81 -4.68 5.14
N ALA A 237 3.33 -3.76 4.30
CA ALA A 237 4.12 -3.07 3.27
C ALA A 237 4.75 -1.76 3.77
N SER A 238 4.22 -1.15 4.83
CA SER A 238 4.70 0.12 5.37
C SER A 238 6.17 0.08 5.82
N PRO A 239 6.99 1.10 5.52
CA PRO A 239 8.33 1.28 6.10
C PRO A 239 8.28 1.40 7.63
N GLU A 240 7.21 1.94 8.19
CA GLU A 240 7.05 2.11 9.64
C GLU A 240 6.97 0.77 10.39
N LEU A 241 6.53 -0.30 9.72
CA LEU A 241 6.62 -1.65 10.28
C LEU A 241 8.08 -2.02 10.60
N VAL A 242 9.01 -1.72 9.68
CA VAL A 242 10.44 -2.01 9.88
C VAL A 242 11.01 -1.17 11.02
N ARG A 243 10.69 0.13 11.08
CA ARG A 243 11.11 1.01 12.18
C ARG A 243 10.66 0.46 13.53
N LYS A 244 9.40 0.08 13.63
CA LYS A 244 8.84 -0.48 14.88
C LYS A 244 9.40 -1.86 15.24
N LEU A 245 9.73 -2.69 14.27
CA LEU A 245 10.39 -3.97 14.53
C LEU A 245 11.81 -3.75 15.09
N PHE A 246 12.57 -2.79 14.56
CA PHE A 246 13.86 -2.42 15.11
C PHE A 246 13.74 -1.80 16.52
N GLU A 247 12.74 -0.96 16.76
CA GLU A 247 12.48 -0.41 18.10
C GLU A 247 12.21 -1.50 19.14
N MET A 248 11.56 -2.60 18.74
CA MET A 248 11.33 -3.76 19.62
C MET A 248 12.57 -4.62 19.86
N GLU A 249 13.46 -4.76 18.86
CA GLU A 249 14.63 -5.64 18.92
C GLU A 249 15.90 -4.95 19.42
N VAL A 250 15.96 -3.62 19.33
CA VAL A 250 17.16 -2.81 19.63
C VAL A 250 16.85 -1.87 20.80
N PRO A 251 17.33 -2.20 22.02
CA PRO A 251 17.09 -1.37 23.21
C PRO A 251 17.56 0.08 23.04
N GLU A 252 18.70 0.28 22.38
CA GLU A 252 19.30 1.59 22.13
C GLU A 252 18.39 2.48 21.25
N ILE A 253 17.54 1.88 20.40
CA ILE A 253 16.51 2.61 19.64
C ILE A 253 15.30 2.91 20.53
N ALA A 254 14.87 1.95 21.35
CA ALA A 254 13.76 2.14 22.28
C ALA A 254 14.05 3.24 23.33
N GLU A 255 15.31 3.35 23.76
CA GLU A 255 15.81 4.39 24.68
C GLU A 255 16.07 5.73 23.97
N GLY A 256 16.04 5.76 22.63
CA GLY A 256 16.26 6.97 21.83
C GLY A 256 17.74 7.38 21.72
N VAL A 257 18.68 6.54 22.10
CA VAL A 257 20.12 6.74 21.91
C VAL A 257 20.47 6.60 20.42
N VAL A 258 20.00 5.54 19.79
CA VAL A 258 20.09 5.32 18.34
C VAL A 258 18.78 5.72 17.69
N VAL A 259 18.84 6.42 16.56
CA VAL A 259 17.67 6.91 15.83
C VAL A 259 17.70 6.39 14.39
N ILE A 260 16.55 5.96 13.88
CA ILE A 260 16.39 5.64 12.47
C ILE A 260 15.92 6.92 11.75
N GLU A 261 16.84 7.60 11.10
CA GLU A 261 16.59 8.87 10.40
C GLU A 261 15.73 8.66 9.14
N ALA A 262 16.05 7.65 8.34
CA ALA A 262 15.33 7.34 7.11
C ALA A 262 15.14 5.84 6.92
N CYS A 263 14.10 5.48 6.16
CA CYS A 263 13.82 4.10 5.78
C CYS A 263 13.27 4.06 4.36
N ALA A 264 13.95 3.34 3.48
CA ALA A 264 13.51 3.08 2.10
C ALA A 264 13.26 1.59 1.92
N ARG A 265 12.05 1.22 1.47
CA ARG A 265 11.60 -0.18 1.47
C ARG A 265 10.96 -0.59 0.15
N GLU A 266 11.38 -1.73 -0.36
CA GLU A 266 10.63 -2.54 -1.34
C GLU A 266 10.08 -3.77 -0.60
N PRO A 267 8.79 -3.80 -0.27
CA PRO A 267 8.19 -4.84 0.56
C PRO A 267 8.46 -6.25 0.01
N GLY A 268 8.97 -7.14 0.87
CA GLY A 268 9.36 -8.51 0.51
C GLY A 268 10.62 -8.65 -0.33
N GLY A 269 11.27 -7.55 -0.71
CA GLY A 269 12.51 -7.51 -1.46
C GLY A 269 13.71 -7.13 -0.61
N ARG A 270 13.86 -5.84 -0.43
CA ARG A 270 15.01 -5.25 0.28
C ARG A 270 14.59 -3.94 0.95
N THR A 271 15.16 -3.67 2.10
CA THR A 271 15.01 -2.43 2.84
C THR A 271 16.37 -1.84 3.17
N LYS A 272 16.49 -0.53 3.09
CA LYS A 272 17.62 0.23 3.64
C LYS A 272 17.11 1.13 4.77
N ILE A 273 17.79 1.09 5.91
CA ILE A 273 17.54 1.99 7.03
C ILE A 273 18.78 2.85 7.28
N ALA A 274 18.59 4.14 7.47
CA ALA A 274 19.67 5.05 7.86
C ALA A 274 19.60 5.27 9.37
N VAL A 275 20.71 5.00 10.06
CA VAL A 275 20.79 5.06 11.51
C VAL A 275 21.85 6.05 11.96
N ALA A 276 21.54 6.81 13.01
CA ALA A 276 22.44 7.74 13.66
C ALA A 276 22.45 7.50 15.17
N SER A 277 23.53 7.84 15.85
CA SER A 277 23.58 7.87 17.31
C SER A 277 23.64 9.29 17.83
N ARG A 278 22.92 9.55 18.90
CA ARG A 278 23.01 10.80 19.67
C ARG A 278 24.16 10.79 20.66
N ASP A 279 24.66 9.59 20.97
CA ASP A 279 25.80 9.38 21.84
C ASP A 279 27.00 8.95 20.99
N GLY A 280 28.10 9.73 21.05
CA GLY A 280 29.31 9.45 20.26
C GLY A 280 30.03 8.15 20.61
N ASP A 281 29.73 7.58 21.77
CA ASP A 281 30.34 6.32 22.23
C ASP A 281 29.58 5.08 21.74
N VAL A 282 28.40 5.25 21.13
CA VAL A 282 27.54 4.15 20.65
C VAL A 282 27.58 4.06 19.13
N ASP A 283 28.08 2.94 18.61
CA ASP A 283 28.01 2.62 17.17
C ASP A 283 26.56 2.27 16.77
N PRO A 284 25.87 3.10 15.99
CA PRO A 284 24.48 2.88 15.63
C PRO A 284 24.30 1.65 14.72
N VAL A 285 25.27 1.35 13.87
CA VAL A 285 25.21 0.19 12.97
C VAL A 285 25.40 -1.09 13.76
N GLY A 286 26.41 -1.12 14.63
CA GLY A 286 26.71 -2.26 15.50
C GLY A 286 25.54 -2.58 16.44
N ALA A 287 24.87 -1.56 17.01
CA ALA A 287 23.70 -1.71 17.86
C ALA A 287 22.54 -2.40 17.12
N CYS A 288 22.25 -1.96 15.89
CA CYS A 288 21.18 -2.52 15.06
C CYS A 288 21.51 -3.92 14.52
N VAL A 289 22.78 -4.21 14.20
CA VAL A 289 23.23 -5.54 13.75
C VAL A 289 23.15 -6.54 14.89
N GLY A 290 23.65 -6.14 16.07
CA GLY A 290 23.76 -7.00 17.23
C GLY A 290 24.86 -8.06 17.12
N MET A 291 25.06 -8.86 18.17
CA MET A 291 26.10 -9.89 18.20
C MET A 291 25.87 -10.91 17.08
N LYS A 292 26.88 -11.05 16.18
CA LYS A 292 26.81 -11.94 15.00
C LYS A 292 25.57 -11.74 14.14
N GLY A 293 25.00 -10.54 14.14
CA GLY A 293 23.81 -10.21 13.35
C GLY A 293 22.48 -10.69 13.94
N SER A 294 22.43 -11.05 15.24
CA SER A 294 21.25 -11.65 15.87
C SER A 294 20.02 -10.74 15.79
N ARG A 295 20.17 -9.42 16.05
CA ARG A 295 19.06 -8.48 16.08
C ARG A 295 18.49 -8.24 14.67
N VAL A 296 19.35 -7.91 13.71
CA VAL A 296 18.90 -7.74 12.31
C VAL A 296 18.29 -9.02 11.75
N GLN A 297 18.84 -10.19 12.13
CA GLN A 297 18.31 -11.47 11.68
C GLN A 297 16.92 -11.78 12.24
N ALA A 298 16.61 -11.36 13.48
CA ALA A 298 15.28 -11.47 14.06
C ALA A 298 14.25 -10.66 13.24
N VAL A 299 14.59 -9.41 12.89
CA VAL A 299 13.75 -8.58 12.03
C VAL A 299 13.59 -9.19 10.63
N VAL A 300 14.67 -9.68 10.02
CA VAL A 300 14.64 -10.38 8.72
C VAL A 300 13.73 -11.60 8.75
N GLN A 301 13.74 -12.38 9.83
CA GLN A 301 12.87 -13.55 10.00
C GLN A 301 11.40 -13.14 10.12
N GLU A 302 11.08 -12.11 10.90
CA GLU A 302 9.71 -11.58 11.00
C GLU A 302 9.20 -11.10 9.63
N LEU A 303 10.05 -10.48 8.81
CA LEU A 303 9.76 -10.03 7.44
C LEU A 303 9.92 -11.14 6.38
N ARG A 304 9.97 -12.40 6.82
CA ARG A 304 10.06 -13.61 5.97
C ARG A 304 11.17 -13.59 4.93
N GLY A 305 12.34 -13.10 5.34
CA GLY A 305 13.55 -13.10 4.52
C GLY A 305 13.74 -11.87 3.64
N GLU A 306 13.07 -10.77 3.92
CA GLU A 306 13.37 -9.47 3.35
C GLU A 306 14.77 -9.02 3.76
N LYS A 307 15.60 -8.64 2.80
CA LYS A 307 16.98 -8.22 3.08
C LYS A 307 16.99 -6.82 3.65
N ILE A 308 17.79 -6.60 4.69
CA ILE A 308 17.93 -5.31 5.36
C ILE A 308 19.37 -4.85 5.28
N ASP A 309 19.59 -3.64 4.77
CA ASP A 309 20.86 -2.94 4.79
C ASP A 309 20.78 -1.82 5.84
N ILE A 310 21.70 -1.84 6.79
CA ILE A 310 21.83 -0.82 7.82
C ILE A 310 22.91 0.14 7.36
N VAL A 311 22.53 1.40 7.14
CA VAL A 311 23.37 2.45 6.55
C VAL A 311 23.68 3.48 7.64
N PRO A 312 24.95 3.83 7.90
CA PRO A 312 25.25 4.96 8.78
C PRO A 312 24.78 6.26 8.12
N TRP A 313 23.95 6.99 8.85
CA TRP A 313 23.51 8.31 8.43
C TRP A 313 24.67 9.31 8.58
N ASP A 314 24.79 10.26 7.67
CA ASP A 314 25.78 11.33 7.73
C ASP A 314 25.10 12.66 7.35
N GLU A 315 25.51 13.74 8.00
CA GLU A 315 25.02 15.08 7.69
C GLU A 315 25.51 15.56 6.32
N ASP A 316 26.72 15.11 5.91
CA ASP A 316 27.22 15.31 4.56
C ASP A 316 26.47 14.41 3.56
N ALA A 317 25.67 15.02 2.70
CA ALA A 317 24.86 14.32 1.72
C ALA A 317 25.66 13.41 0.79
N ALA A 318 26.89 13.81 0.40
CA ALA A 318 27.76 13.00 -0.45
C ALA A 318 28.22 11.73 0.26
N ARG A 319 28.64 11.85 1.52
CA ARG A 319 29.01 10.70 2.35
C ARG A 319 27.84 9.78 2.61
N PHE A 320 26.67 10.36 2.90
CA PHE A 320 25.45 9.58 3.11
C PHE A 320 25.05 8.76 1.87
N VAL A 321 25.14 9.37 0.68
CA VAL A 321 24.89 8.65 -0.59
C VAL A 321 25.92 7.53 -0.82
N CYS A 322 27.21 7.78 -0.55
CA CYS A 322 28.24 6.74 -0.63
C CYS A 322 27.93 5.56 0.31
N ASN A 323 27.55 5.85 1.56
CA ASN A 323 27.13 4.84 2.51
C ASN A 323 25.90 4.07 2.04
N ALA A 324 24.93 4.76 1.45
CA ALA A 324 23.69 4.15 0.96
C ALA A 324 23.91 3.23 -0.25
N LEU A 325 24.96 3.45 -1.05
CA LEU A 325 25.30 2.63 -2.22
C LEU A 325 26.11 1.38 -1.88
N GLN A 326 26.64 1.28 -0.66
CA GLN A 326 27.37 0.07 -0.25
C GLN A 326 26.60 -1.21 -0.61
N PRO A 327 27.30 -2.30 -1.01
CA PRO A 327 28.75 -2.52 -0.96
C PRO A 327 29.53 -2.03 -2.19
N ALA A 328 28.95 -1.23 -3.08
CA ALA A 328 29.68 -0.64 -4.21
C ALA A 328 30.60 0.49 -3.73
N GLU A 329 31.81 0.52 -4.27
CA GLU A 329 32.78 1.59 -4.03
C GLU A 329 32.51 2.76 -4.97
N VAL A 330 32.57 3.99 -4.45
CA VAL A 330 32.34 5.21 -5.20
C VAL A 330 33.65 5.95 -5.37
N SER A 331 34.04 6.26 -6.61
CA SER A 331 35.27 7.01 -6.90
C SER A 331 35.10 8.51 -6.72
N ARG A 332 33.96 9.05 -7.15
CA ARG A 332 33.68 10.50 -7.09
C ARG A 332 32.18 10.77 -7.03
N VAL A 333 31.81 11.84 -6.36
CA VAL A 333 30.45 12.38 -6.33
C VAL A 333 30.49 13.84 -6.78
N LEU A 334 29.61 14.21 -7.69
CA LEU A 334 29.38 15.59 -8.12
C LEU A 334 27.97 15.99 -7.67
N LEU A 335 27.90 17.08 -6.89
CA LEU A 335 26.64 17.57 -6.33
C LEU A 335 26.05 18.68 -7.21
N ASP A 336 24.74 18.60 -7.39
CA ASP A 336 23.89 19.65 -7.93
C ASP A 336 22.82 19.98 -6.88
N ASP A 337 23.11 20.96 -6.04
CA ASP A 337 22.24 21.37 -4.94
C ASP A 337 20.93 22.01 -5.43
N GLU A 338 20.96 22.67 -6.59
CA GLU A 338 19.78 23.34 -7.14
C GLU A 338 18.70 22.35 -7.54
N ASN A 339 19.10 21.25 -8.18
CA ASN A 339 18.18 20.20 -8.65
C ASN A 339 18.05 19.03 -7.68
N LYS A 340 18.75 19.04 -6.54
CA LYS A 340 18.92 17.92 -5.61
C LYS A 340 19.28 16.63 -6.35
N ALA A 341 20.28 16.71 -7.21
CA ALA A 341 20.79 15.61 -8.01
C ALA A 341 22.28 15.38 -7.70
N MET A 342 22.70 14.14 -7.80
CA MET A 342 24.10 13.74 -7.67
C MET A 342 24.49 12.84 -8.82
N GLU A 343 25.60 13.18 -9.48
CA GLU A 343 26.27 12.28 -10.41
C GLU A 343 27.34 11.51 -9.66
N ILE A 344 27.25 10.18 -9.71
CA ILE A 344 28.09 9.27 -8.96
C ILE A 344 28.92 8.49 -9.95
N ILE A 345 30.23 8.59 -9.79
CA ILE A 345 31.20 7.90 -10.63
C ILE A 345 31.77 6.72 -9.85
N VAL A 346 31.65 5.55 -10.45
CA VAL A 346 32.13 4.29 -9.87
C VAL A 346 33.13 3.60 -10.82
N PRO A 347 34.04 2.76 -10.32
CA PRO A 347 34.85 1.87 -11.15
C PRO A 347 33.95 1.01 -12.04
N ASP A 348 34.42 0.63 -13.23
CA ASP A 348 33.63 -0.11 -14.21
C ASP A 348 33.10 -1.45 -13.68
N ASP A 349 33.90 -2.15 -12.89
CA ASP A 349 33.54 -3.42 -12.23
C ASP A 349 32.47 -3.24 -11.12
N GLN A 350 32.34 -2.04 -10.53
CA GLN A 350 31.38 -1.72 -9.48
C GLN A 350 30.03 -1.22 -10.01
N LEU A 351 29.95 -0.84 -11.29
CA LEU A 351 28.73 -0.25 -11.88
C LEU A 351 27.51 -1.13 -11.68
N SER A 352 27.64 -2.44 -12.00
CA SER A 352 26.52 -3.38 -11.85
C SER A 352 26.09 -3.56 -10.40
N LEU A 353 27.03 -3.44 -9.45
CA LEU A 353 26.76 -3.54 -8.01
C LEU A 353 26.08 -2.28 -7.48
N ALA A 354 26.56 -1.10 -7.91
CA ALA A 354 26.00 0.20 -7.54
C ALA A 354 24.53 0.33 -8.01
N ILE A 355 24.25 -0.04 -9.25
CA ILE A 355 22.90 -0.04 -9.80
C ILE A 355 22.04 -1.13 -9.14
N GLY A 356 22.59 -2.32 -8.95
CA GLY A 356 21.89 -3.48 -8.43
C GLY A 356 20.93 -4.11 -9.42
N ARG A 357 20.32 -5.25 -9.06
CA ARG A 357 19.37 -5.95 -9.93
C ARG A 357 18.15 -5.08 -10.21
N ARG A 358 17.87 -4.80 -11.49
CA ARG A 358 16.77 -3.94 -11.95
C ARG A 358 16.78 -2.54 -11.32
N GLY A 359 17.96 -2.00 -11.02
CA GLY A 359 18.10 -0.70 -10.41
C GLY A 359 17.65 -0.63 -8.94
N GLN A 360 17.56 -1.76 -8.23
CA GLN A 360 17.06 -1.81 -6.86
C GLN A 360 17.95 -1.04 -5.89
N ASN A 361 19.28 -1.17 -6.01
CA ASN A 361 20.20 -0.54 -5.07
C ASN A 361 20.17 0.99 -5.19
N VAL A 362 20.29 1.50 -6.42
CA VAL A 362 20.24 2.95 -6.67
C VAL A 362 18.88 3.55 -6.32
N ARG A 363 17.77 2.85 -6.62
CA ARG A 363 16.42 3.35 -6.30
C ARG A 363 16.19 3.44 -4.80
N LEU A 364 16.59 2.42 -4.03
CA LEU A 364 16.50 2.46 -2.57
C LEU A 364 17.44 3.51 -1.97
N ALA A 365 18.65 3.67 -2.50
CA ALA A 365 19.56 4.72 -2.07
C ALA A 365 18.98 6.13 -2.34
N ALA A 366 18.42 6.35 -3.52
CA ALA A 366 17.75 7.61 -3.86
C ALA A 366 16.56 7.92 -2.95
N GLN A 367 15.73 6.91 -2.65
CA GLN A 367 14.60 7.06 -1.72
C GLN A 367 15.06 7.31 -0.28
N LEU A 368 16.14 6.67 0.15
CA LEU A 368 16.69 6.81 1.49
C LEU A 368 17.27 8.20 1.74
N THR A 369 18.01 8.71 0.76
CA THR A 369 18.73 9.99 0.86
C THR A 369 17.91 11.20 0.41
N GLY A 370 16.87 10.97 -0.39
CA GLY A 370 16.04 12.03 -0.98
C GLY A 370 16.68 12.75 -2.16
N TRP A 371 17.82 12.23 -2.69
CA TRP A 371 18.53 12.80 -3.84
C TRP A 371 18.23 11.99 -5.11
N LYS A 372 18.25 12.67 -6.24
CA LYS A 372 18.26 11.99 -7.55
C LYS A 372 19.68 11.53 -7.83
N LEU A 373 19.85 10.24 -8.06
CA LEU A 373 21.16 9.63 -8.25
C LEU A 373 21.33 9.18 -9.70
N ASP A 374 22.36 9.67 -10.37
CA ASP A 374 22.81 9.21 -11.68
C ASP A 374 24.16 8.51 -11.52
N ILE A 375 24.25 7.25 -11.92
CA ILE A 375 25.45 6.42 -11.71
C ILE A 375 26.11 6.14 -13.05
N ASN A 376 27.34 6.59 -13.18
CA ASN A 376 28.17 6.38 -14.36
C ASN A 376 29.47 5.66 -14.01
N SER A 377 30.02 4.87 -14.95
CA SER A 377 31.36 4.30 -14.78
C SER A 377 32.44 5.31 -15.20
N GLU A 378 33.66 5.11 -14.68
CA GLU A 378 34.82 5.94 -15.03
C GLU A 378 35.07 5.98 -16.53
N SER A 379 35.01 4.83 -17.19
CA SER A 379 35.17 4.74 -18.65
C SER A 379 34.08 5.51 -19.38
N ARG A 380 32.82 5.44 -18.92
CA ARG A 380 31.72 6.17 -19.54
C ARG A 380 31.88 7.69 -19.38
N VAL A 381 32.29 8.17 -18.21
CA VAL A 381 32.55 9.58 -17.98
C VAL A 381 33.70 10.08 -18.85
N LYS A 382 34.76 9.27 -19.02
CA LYS A 382 35.87 9.58 -19.90
C LYS A 382 35.40 9.69 -21.37
N GLU A 383 34.62 8.75 -21.85
CA GLU A 383 34.02 8.81 -23.19
C GLU A 383 33.14 10.02 -23.38
N MET A 384 32.29 10.35 -22.40
CA MET A 384 31.43 11.54 -22.42
C MET A 384 32.25 12.83 -22.46
N ARG A 385 33.35 12.89 -21.69
CA ARG A 385 34.26 14.04 -21.71
C ARG A 385 34.96 14.16 -23.04
N GLU A 386 35.45 13.08 -23.62
CA GLU A 386 36.10 13.07 -24.96
C GLU A 386 35.11 13.54 -26.04
N PHE A 387 33.86 13.02 -26.00
CA PHE A 387 32.83 13.46 -26.92
C PHE A 387 32.51 14.96 -26.75
N ALA A 388 32.28 15.41 -25.52
CA ALA A 388 32.01 16.84 -25.24
C ALA A 388 33.16 17.74 -25.71
N SER A 389 34.40 17.31 -25.42
CA SER A 389 35.59 18.08 -25.89
C SER A 389 35.63 18.15 -27.40
N LYS A 390 35.40 17.07 -28.13
CA LYS A 390 35.35 17.06 -29.60
C LYS A 390 34.23 17.93 -30.14
N SER A 391 33.02 17.78 -29.61
CA SER A 391 31.83 18.54 -30.03
C SER A 391 32.02 20.07 -29.82
N LEU A 392 32.47 20.46 -28.63
CA LEU A 392 32.68 21.87 -28.29
C LEU A 392 33.91 22.50 -29.01
N THR A 393 34.98 21.72 -29.23
CA THR A 393 36.14 22.19 -30.01
C THR A 393 35.75 22.38 -31.48
N ALA A 394 34.89 21.57 -32.04
CA ALA A 394 34.39 21.69 -33.42
C ALA A 394 33.59 22.97 -33.66
N ILE A 395 33.07 23.60 -32.64
CA ILE A 395 32.43 24.92 -32.71
C ILE A 395 33.48 26.05 -32.91
N GLY A 396 34.75 25.75 -32.66
CA GLY A 396 35.86 26.70 -32.74
C GLY A 396 36.18 27.39 -31.42
N LEU A 397 35.74 26.83 -30.30
CA LEU A 397 36.04 27.36 -28.96
C LEU A 397 37.47 27.02 -28.54
N PRO A 398 38.15 27.91 -27.79
CA PRO A 398 39.46 27.65 -27.20
C PRO A 398 39.38 26.46 -26.19
N GLU A 399 40.42 25.66 -26.11
CA GLU A 399 40.46 24.48 -25.23
C GLU A 399 40.19 24.80 -23.75
N ALA A 400 40.74 25.92 -23.25
CA ALA A 400 40.47 26.40 -21.89
C ALA A 400 38.99 26.76 -21.65
N THR A 401 38.29 27.27 -22.67
CA THR A 401 36.84 27.56 -22.60
C THR A 401 36.04 26.28 -22.65
N VAL A 402 36.45 25.29 -23.44
CA VAL A 402 35.81 23.97 -23.52
C VAL A 402 35.84 23.25 -22.17
N GLU A 403 36.99 23.29 -21.47
CA GLU A 403 37.07 22.65 -20.13
C GLU A 403 36.16 23.35 -19.10
N LEU A 404 36.07 24.68 -19.13
CA LEU A 404 35.19 25.43 -18.25
C LEU A 404 33.72 25.16 -18.58
N LEU A 405 33.34 25.13 -19.84
CA LEU A 405 31.99 24.77 -20.27
C LEU A 405 31.61 23.35 -19.81
N TYR A 406 32.54 22.40 -19.94
CA TYR A 406 32.32 21.05 -19.43
C TYR A 406 32.11 21.02 -17.91
N ALA A 407 32.88 21.79 -17.15
CA ALA A 407 32.71 21.94 -15.70
C ALA A 407 31.35 22.57 -15.31
N HIS A 408 30.80 23.44 -16.19
CA HIS A 408 29.47 24.04 -16.01
C HIS A 408 28.32 23.19 -16.59
N GLY A 409 28.59 21.93 -16.93
CA GLY A 409 27.53 20.97 -17.33
C GLY A 409 27.24 20.90 -18.83
N PHE A 410 27.98 21.63 -19.68
CA PHE A 410 27.85 21.54 -21.14
C PHE A 410 28.49 20.24 -21.65
N ARG A 411 27.73 19.41 -22.32
CA ARG A 411 28.16 18.07 -22.80
C ARG A 411 28.21 17.96 -24.31
N SER A 412 27.65 18.94 -25.05
CA SER A 412 27.53 18.91 -26.52
C SER A 412 27.32 20.29 -27.12
N ALA A 413 27.47 20.40 -28.45
CA ALA A 413 27.08 21.55 -29.21
C ALA A 413 25.60 21.93 -29.01
N LYS A 414 24.75 20.96 -28.77
CA LYS A 414 23.32 21.15 -28.51
C LYS A 414 23.08 21.93 -27.20
N ASP A 415 23.82 21.59 -26.14
CA ASP A 415 23.72 22.28 -24.85
C ASP A 415 24.17 23.72 -24.99
N PHE A 416 25.25 23.95 -25.73
CA PHE A 416 25.74 25.28 -26.05
C PHE A 416 24.74 26.12 -26.85
N ALA A 417 24.13 25.53 -27.89
CA ALA A 417 23.15 26.20 -28.72
C ALA A 417 21.84 26.56 -28.00
N ASN A 418 21.47 25.79 -26.97
CA ASN A 418 20.26 25.97 -26.17
C ASN A 418 20.48 26.91 -24.97
N ALA A 419 21.71 27.24 -24.63
CA ALA A 419 22.01 28.10 -23.50
C ALA A 419 21.63 29.56 -23.78
N SER A 420 21.27 30.30 -22.74
CA SER A 420 21.01 31.71 -22.87
C SER A 420 22.31 32.47 -23.15
N THR A 421 22.23 33.50 -23.99
CA THR A 421 23.40 34.33 -24.33
C THR A 421 24.03 34.95 -23.08
N GLU A 422 23.25 35.25 -22.06
CA GLU A 422 23.70 35.81 -20.78
C GLU A 422 24.64 34.85 -20.03
N VAL A 423 24.32 33.56 -20.01
CA VAL A 423 25.15 32.51 -19.40
C VAL A 423 26.44 32.32 -20.20
N LEU A 424 26.35 32.31 -21.53
CA LEU A 424 27.52 32.13 -22.39
C LEU A 424 28.50 33.27 -22.26
N LEU A 425 28.03 34.52 -22.13
CA LEU A 425 28.88 35.71 -21.97
C LEU A 425 29.64 35.75 -20.64
N GLN A 426 29.27 34.95 -19.66
CA GLN A 426 30.02 34.80 -18.41
C GLN A 426 31.25 33.90 -18.56
N MET A 427 31.34 33.16 -19.66
CA MET A 427 32.45 32.23 -19.90
C MET A 427 33.66 32.94 -20.49
N PRO A 428 34.88 32.67 -20.00
CA PRO A 428 36.10 33.25 -20.54
C PRO A 428 36.28 32.93 -22.03
N GLY A 429 36.59 33.94 -22.82
CA GLY A 429 36.80 33.79 -24.28
C GLY A 429 35.52 33.90 -25.12
N ILE A 430 34.35 34.06 -24.50
CA ILE A 430 33.10 34.37 -25.19
C ILE A 430 32.76 35.84 -25.00
N THR A 431 32.64 36.57 -26.12
CA THR A 431 32.34 38.00 -26.14
C THR A 431 31.07 38.25 -26.98
N PRO A 432 30.41 39.43 -26.79
CA PRO A 432 29.26 39.77 -27.63
C PRO A 432 29.51 39.73 -29.14
N GLU A 433 30.78 39.92 -29.54
CA GLU A 433 31.20 39.94 -30.95
C GLU A 433 31.32 38.50 -31.55
N ASN A 434 31.65 37.51 -30.73
CA ASN A 434 31.91 36.14 -31.21
C ASN A 434 30.82 35.13 -30.83
N VAL A 435 29.93 35.42 -29.88
CA VAL A 435 28.90 34.50 -29.38
C VAL A 435 27.94 34.04 -30.48
N GLU A 436 27.50 34.96 -31.36
CA GLU A 436 26.60 34.61 -32.46
C GLU A 436 27.24 33.66 -33.47
N ARG A 437 28.54 33.87 -33.76
CA ARG A 437 29.30 32.96 -34.62
C ARG A 437 29.40 31.57 -34.02
N TYR A 438 29.69 31.48 -32.70
CA TYR A 438 29.75 30.20 -32.02
C TYR A 438 28.38 29.50 -31.96
N LEU A 439 27.28 30.23 -31.74
CA LEU A 439 25.93 29.71 -31.78
C LEU A 439 25.55 29.19 -33.17
N GLY A 440 25.97 29.87 -34.25
CA GLY A 440 25.81 29.41 -35.62
C GLY A 440 26.55 28.09 -35.86
N SER A 441 27.86 28.06 -35.50
CA SER A 441 28.67 26.83 -35.61
C SER A 441 28.12 25.67 -34.75
N ALA A 442 27.59 25.98 -33.58
CA ALA A 442 26.99 24.96 -32.71
C ALA A 442 25.73 24.31 -33.34
N ARG A 443 24.87 25.12 -33.99
CA ARG A 443 23.69 24.59 -34.70
C ARG A 443 24.07 23.70 -35.86
N ASP A 444 25.12 24.03 -36.60
CA ASP A 444 25.65 23.23 -37.70
C ASP A 444 26.30 21.91 -37.20
N GLN A 445 26.85 21.94 -35.98
CA GLN A 445 27.50 20.75 -35.37
C GLN A 445 26.49 19.74 -34.78
N ILE A 446 25.30 20.17 -34.36
CA ILE A 446 24.29 19.29 -33.73
C ILE A 446 24.00 18.05 -34.59
N GLY A 447 23.79 18.21 -35.90
CA GLY A 447 23.51 17.11 -36.78
C GLY A 447 24.63 16.07 -36.84
N LYS A 448 25.89 16.52 -36.83
CA LYS A 448 27.08 15.66 -36.84
C LYS A 448 27.23 14.90 -35.50
N ASP A 449 26.97 15.60 -34.39
CA ASP A 449 26.99 15.00 -33.06
C ASP A 449 25.91 13.91 -32.92
N GLU A 450 24.70 14.13 -33.44
CA GLU A 450 23.62 13.15 -33.43
C GLU A 450 23.95 11.91 -34.31
N GLU A 451 24.60 12.12 -35.44
CA GLU A 451 25.08 11.02 -36.29
C GLU A 451 26.19 10.20 -35.59
N GLU A 452 27.16 10.89 -34.93
CA GLU A 452 28.24 10.22 -34.19
C GLU A 452 27.73 9.46 -32.98
N LEU A 453 26.81 10.00 -32.20
CA LEU A 453 26.15 9.30 -31.09
C LEU A 453 25.39 8.07 -31.58
N SER A 454 24.63 8.19 -32.68
CA SER A 454 23.91 7.08 -33.27
C SER A 454 24.83 5.99 -33.81
N ARG A 455 26.03 6.39 -34.26
CA ARG A 455 27.07 5.40 -34.68
C ARG A 455 27.64 4.69 -33.46
N ILE A 456 28.01 5.41 -32.42
CA ILE A 456 28.55 4.84 -31.17
C ILE A 456 27.54 3.88 -30.54
N GLU A 457 26.26 4.24 -30.51
CA GLU A 457 25.21 3.37 -29.99
C GLU A 457 25.05 2.10 -30.81
N ARG A 458 25.07 2.19 -32.16
CA ARG A 458 25.02 1.02 -33.05
C ARG A 458 26.23 0.13 -32.83
N GLU A 459 27.43 0.66 -32.80
CA GLU A 459 28.67 -0.08 -32.54
C GLU A 459 28.61 -0.81 -31.18
N ARG A 460 28.05 -0.18 -30.16
CA ARG A 460 27.84 -0.81 -28.82
C ARG A 460 26.79 -1.94 -28.87
N GLU A 461 25.69 -1.72 -29.57
CA GLU A 461 24.67 -2.77 -29.74
C GLU A 461 25.23 -3.95 -30.54
N GLU A 462 25.98 -3.66 -31.58
CA GLU A 462 26.65 -4.70 -32.38
C GLU A 462 27.70 -5.43 -31.55
N ALA A 463 28.53 -4.75 -30.76
CA ALA A 463 29.49 -5.36 -29.87
C ALA A 463 28.83 -6.24 -28.82
N ARG A 464 27.73 -5.76 -28.17
CA ARG A 464 26.92 -6.57 -27.25
C ARG A 464 26.30 -7.79 -27.94
N ALA A 465 25.76 -7.59 -29.16
CA ALA A 465 25.18 -8.68 -29.93
C ALA A 465 26.25 -9.68 -30.41
N PHE A 466 27.46 -9.20 -30.72
CA PHE A 466 28.60 -10.05 -31.07
C PHE A 466 29.07 -10.86 -29.86
N GLU A 467 29.25 -10.21 -28.70
CA GLU A 467 29.61 -10.88 -27.44
C GLU A 467 28.58 -11.94 -27.03
N ALA A 468 27.30 -11.62 -27.19
CA ALA A 468 26.21 -12.57 -26.94
C ALA A 468 26.21 -13.76 -27.95
N ARG A 469 26.70 -13.55 -29.16
CA ARG A 469 26.75 -14.53 -30.27
C ARG A 469 28.14 -15.16 -30.47
N ARG A 470 29.09 -14.89 -29.58
CA ARG A 470 30.44 -15.48 -29.63
C ARG A 470 30.32 -17.00 -29.72
N HIS A 471 31.08 -17.59 -30.64
CA HIS A 471 31.03 -19.04 -30.82
C HIS A 471 31.47 -19.75 -29.53
N PRO A 472 30.75 -20.78 -29.08
CA PRO A 472 31.08 -21.48 -27.83
C PRO A 472 32.51 -21.96 -27.70
N SER A 473 33.18 -22.31 -28.81
CA SER A 473 34.60 -22.71 -28.82
C SER A 473 35.58 -21.56 -28.52
N GLU A 474 35.14 -20.32 -28.64
CA GLU A 474 35.95 -19.11 -28.38
C GLU A 474 35.83 -18.65 -26.94
N LEU A 475 34.96 -19.27 -26.14
CA LEU A 475 34.74 -18.96 -24.73
C LEU A 475 35.69 -19.76 -23.83
N THR A 476 36.26 -19.09 -22.85
CA THR A 476 36.97 -19.79 -21.78
C THR A 476 36.00 -20.59 -20.90
N GLN A 477 36.51 -21.58 -20.16
CA GLN A 477 35.65 -22.38 -19.30
C GLN A 477 35.00 -21.55 -18.20
N ALA A 478 35.68 -20.51 -17.69
CA ALA A 478 35.10 -19.57 -16.73
C ALA A 478 33.95 -18.77 -17.34
N GLU A 479 34.08 -18.25 -18.56
CA GLU A 479 33.01 -17.53 -19.27
C GLU A 479 31.81 -18.45 -19.56
N ARG A 480 32.02 -19.72 -19.91
CA ARG A 480 30.95 -20.71 -20.08
C ARG A 480 30.20 -20.96 -18.77
N LEU A 481 30.93 -21.11 -17.65
CA LEU A 481 30.32 -21.26 -16.33
C LEU A 481 29.51 -20.03 -15.91
N LEU A 482 29.98 -18.82 -16.18
CA LEU A 482 29.27 -17.57 -15.87
C LEU A 482 27.96 -17.41 -16.67
N ARG A 483 27.87 -18.00 -17.84
CA ARG A 483 26.62 -18.03 -18.65
C ARG A 483 25.57 -18.97 -18.06
N VAL A 484 25.94 -19.89 -17.17
CA VAL A 484 24.98 -20.77 -16.49
C VAL A 484 24.25 -20.02 -15.39
N ARG A 485 22.94 -20.00 -15.48
CA ARG A 485 22.09 -19.32 -14.47
C ARG A 485 22.32 -19.85 -13.06
N GLY A 486 22.74 -18.96 -12.16
CA GLY A 486 22.98 -19.31 -10.76
C GLY A 486 24.44 -19.49 -10.39
N ILE A 487 25.37 -19.44 -11.34
CA ILE A 487 26.81 -19.35 -11.11
C ILE A 487 27.23 -17.88 -11.12
N SER A 488 28.18 -17.53 -10.26
CA SER A 488 28.78 -16.19 -10.15
C SER A 488 30.28 -16.35 -9.94
N ASP A 489 31.07 -15.29 -10.14
CA ASP A 489 32.52 -15.30 -9.96
C ASP A 489 32.95 -15.91 -8.60
N ARG A 490 32.27 -15.56 -7.52
CA ARG A 490 32.49 -16.15 -6.19
C ARG A 490 32.33 -17.67 -6.15
N ASN A 491 31.40 -18.20 -6.96
CA ASN A 491 31.12 -19.63 -6.97
C ASN A 491 32.13 -20.40 -7.83
N ILE A 492 32.69 -19.77 -8.86
CA ILE A 492 33.64 -20.42 -9.78
C ILE A 492 34.86 -20.90 -9.02
N GLU A 493 35.44 -20.07 -8.16
CA GLU A 493 36.61 -20.42 -7.39
C GLU A 493 36.35 -21.56 -6.38
N GLN A 494 35.21 -21.51 -5.70
CA GLN A 494 34.77 -22.58 -4.80
C GLN A 494 34.51 -23.89 -5.53
N MET A 495 33.86 -23.82 -6.70
CA MET A 495 33.57 -24.98 -7.54
C MET A 495 34.84 -25.57 -8.15
N ALA A 496 35.79 -24.73 -8.57
CA ALA A 496 37.08 -25.17 -9.08
C ALA A 496 37.89 -25.92 -8.03
N ASN A 497 37.86 -25.44 -6.78
CA ASN A 497 38.51 -26.11 -5.63
C ASN A 497 37.82 -27.44 -5.28
N ALA A 498 36.53 -27.58 -5.55
CA ALA A 498 35.77 -28.83 -5.39
C ALA A 498 35.89 -29.80 -6.59
N GLY A 499 36.64 -29.43 -7.63
CA GLY A 499 36.87 -30.27 -8.81
C GLY A 499 35.94 -29.98 -10.01
N TYR A 500 35.00 -29.05 -9.87
CA TYR A 500 34.06 -28.65 -10.94
C TYR A 500 34.57 -27.41 -11.68
N ARG A 501 35.45 -27.63 -12.67
CA ARG A 501 36.09 -26.55 -13.44
C ARG A 501 35.43 -26.24 -14.77
N THR A 502 34.62 -27.16 -15.26
CA THR A 502 33.90 -27.02 -16.55
C THR A 502 32.39 -27.22 -16.38
N VAL A 503 31.64 -26.80 -17.36
CA VAL A 503 30.19 -27.04 -17.42
C VAL A 503 29.90 -28.54 -17.50
N GLU A 504 30.74 -29.26 -18.21
CA GLU A 504 30.69 -30.72 -18.37
C GLU A 504 30.96 -31.46 -17.07
N ASP A 505 31.85 -31.00 -16.21
CA ASP A 505 32.09 -31.60 -14.87
C ASP A 505 30.83 -31.59 -14.03
N ILE A 506 30.09 -30.48 -14.07
CA ILE A 506 28.81 -30.36 -13.35
C ILE A 506 27.74 -31.26 -13.99
N HIS A 507 27.70 -31.29 -15.31
CA HIS A 507 26.74 -32.12 -16.04
C HIS A 507 26.93 -33.61 -15.74
N ASN A 508 28.16 -34.06 -15.71
CA ASN A 508 28.51 -35.45 -15.55
C ASN A 508 28.48 -35.97 -14.10
N GLU A 509 28.34 -35.09 -13.10
CA GLU A 509 28.19 -35.51 -11.70
C GLU A 509 26.78 -36.08 -11.46
N PRO A 510 26.62 -37.39 -11.21
CA PRO A 510 25.28 -37.99 -11.07
C PRO A 510 24.60 -37.60 -9.75
N ASP A 511 25.36 -37.34 -8.70
CA ASP A 511 24.84 -37.03 -7.38
C ASP A 511 24.73 -35.54 -7.14
N VAL A 512 23.49 -35.07 -7.26
CA VAL A 512 23.14 -33.65 -7.10
C VAL A 512 23.32 -33.17 -5.67
N VAL A 513 23.17 -34.05 -4.67
CA VAL A 513 23.35 -33.71 -3.27
C VAL A 513 24.82 -33.50 -2.99
N LYS A 514 25.62 -34.42 -3.44
CA LYS A 514 27.10 -34.33 -3.36
C LYS A 514 27.60 -33.07 -4.05
N PHE A 515 27.15 -32.77 -5.27
CA PHE A 515 27.51 -31.52 -5.96
C PHE A 515 27.15 -30.28 -5.13
N GLY A 516 25.93 -30.21 -4.57
CA GLY A 516 25.50 -29.08 -3.77
C GLY A 516 26.33 -28.87 -2.49
N GLU A 517 26.73 -29.93 -1.85
CA GLU A 517 27.54 -29.89 -0.61
C GLU A 517 29.00 -29.56 -0.89
N THR A 518 29.64 -30.25 -1.83
CA THR A 518 31.06 -30.06 -2.14
C THR A 518 31.38 -28.75 -2.82
N SER A 519 30.49 -28.25 -3.68
CA SER A 519 30.64 -26.95 -4.36
C SER A 519 30.37 -25.72 -3.48
N GLY A 520 29.94 -25.91 -2.22
CA GLY A 520 29.60 -24.83 -1.32
C GLY A 520 28.28 -24.07 -1.67
N LEU A 521 27.55 -24.54 -2.67
CA LEU A 521 26.29 -23.93 -3.11
C LEU A 521 25.09 -24.32 -2.24
N GLY A 522 25.18 -25.45 -1.53
CA GLY A 522 24.09 -26.10 -0.82
C GLY A 522 23.16 -26.88 -1.76
N VAL A 523 22.51 -27.91 -1.23
CA VAL A 523 21.71 -28.88 -2.00
C VAL A 523 20.60 -28.23 -2.86
N LYS A 524 19.90 -27.24 -2.33
CA LYS A 524 18.83 -26.56 -3.05
C LYS A 524 19.32 -25.78 -4.26
N LYS A 525 20.40 -25.01 -4.09
CA LYS A 525 21.02 -24.23 -5.17
C LYS A 525 21.76 -25.14 -6.15
N GLY A 526 22.40 -26.22 -5.66
CA GLY A 526 23.04 -27.25 -6.50
C GLY A 526 22.04 -27.87 -7.48
N LYS A 527 20.83 -28.23 -7.05
CA LYS A 527 19.76 -28.70 -7.94
C LYS A 527 19.39 -27.70 -9.02
N GLN A 528 19.28 -26.43 -8.66
CA GLN A 528 18.93 -25.36 -9.61
C GLN A 528 20.04 -25.12 -10.64
N VAL A 529 21.31 -25.13 -10.20
CA VAL A 529 22.47 -24.96 -11.07
C VAL A 529 22.59 -26.14 -12.04
N LYS A 530 22.38 -27.37 -11.58
CA LYS A 530 22.44 -28.53 -12.45
C LYS A 530 21.37 -28.52 -13.54
N ALA A 531 20.13 -28.17 -13.20
CA ALA A 531 19.07 -27.98 -14.20
C ALA A 531 19.40 -26.83 -15.18
N ALA A 532 20.04 -25.77 -14.70
CA ALA A 532 20.47 -24.66 -15.55
C ALA A 532 21.64 -25.05 -16.47
N VAL A 533 22.51 -25.94 -16.04
CA VAL A 533 23.59 -26.52 -16.88
C VAL A 533 23.02 -27.34 -18.04
N GLU A 534 22.02 -28.18 -17.79
CA GLU A 534 21.37 -28.96 -18.84
C GLU A 534 20.72 -28.04 -19.89
N HIS A 535 20.04 -27.02 -19.46
CA HIS A 535 19.44 -26.00 -20.36
C HIS A 535 20.51 -25.24 -21.13
N TYR A 536 21.58 -24.80 -20.46
CA TYR A 536 22.70 -24.11 -21.11
C TYR A 536 23.37 -24.96 -22.20
N LEU A 537 23.66 -26.23 -21.93
CA LEU A 537 24.29 -27.14 -22.93
C LEU A 537 23.38 -27.35 -24.13
N GLN A 538 22.05 -27.40 -23.96
CA GLN A 538 21.12 -27.49 -25.09
C GLN A 538 21.11 -26.19 -25.92
N GLU A 539 21.13 -25.03 -25.28
CA GLU A 539 21.22 -23.74 -25.98
C GLU A 539 22.56 -23.55 -26.66
N GLU A 540 23.66 -23.93 -25.99
CA GLU A 540 25.02 -23.91 -26.57
C GLU A 540 25.14 -24.78 -27.82
N ALA A 541 24.58 -25.98 -27.79
CA ALA A 541 24.57 -26.87 -28.94
C ALA A 541 23.76 -26.30 -30.13
N ARG A 542 22.61 -25.66 -29.84
CA ARG A 542 21.80 -24.98 -30.87
C ARG A 542 22.53 -23.78 -31.48
N LEU A 543 23.13 -22.94 -30.64
CA LEU A 543 23.90 -21.76 -31.06
C LEU A 543 25.10 -22.18 -31.92
N LYS A 544 25.82 -23.22 -31.49
CA LYS A 544 26.94 -23.78 -32.24
C LYS A 544 26.50 -24.26 -33.63
N ALA A 545 25.43 -25.04 -33.73
CA ALA A 545 24.91 -25.53 -34.96
C ALA A 545 24.47 -24.38 -35.92
N ASP A 546 23.81 -23.34 -35.39
CA ASP A 546 23.38 -22.17 -36.17
C ASP A 546 24.58 -21.35 -36.69
N LEU A 547 25.59 -21.14 -35.84
CA LEU A 547 26.80 -20.42 -36.24
C LEU A 547 27.66 -21.20 -37.24
N ASP A 548 27.80 -22.51 -37.06
CA ASP A 548 28.51 -23.38 -37.98
C ASP A 548 27.80 -23.43 -39.35
N ALA A 549 26.47 -23.50 -39.37
CA ALA A 549 25.68 -23.42 -40.60
C ALA A 549 25.88 -22.07 -41.33
N LYS A 550 25.92 -20.96 -40.60
CA LYS A 550 26.16 -19.61 -41.15
C LYS A 550 27.60 -19.47 -41.68
N ARG A 551 28.60 -20.00 -40.98
CA ARG A 551 30.00 -20.04 -41.42
C ARG A 551 30.14 -20.86 -42.71
N ALA A 552 29.50 -22.02 -42.78
CA ALA A 552 29.49 -22.85 -44.00
C ALA A 552 28.81 -22.16 -45.18
N ALA A 553 27.71 -21.41 -44.92
CA ALA A 553 27.00 -20.67 -45.98
C ALA A 553 27.78 -19.43 -46.46
N SER A 554 28.63 -18.83 -45.62
CA SER A 554 29.46 -17.67 -45.99
C SER A 554 30.79 -17.98 -46.65
N GLY A 555 31.12 -19.26 -46.88
CA GLY A 555 32.33 -19.68 -47.59
C GLY A 555 33.66 -19.44 -46.87
N SER A 556 33.66 -19.06 -45.61
CA SER A 556 34.86 -18.92 -44.79
C SER A 556 35.21 -20.27 -44.16
N LEU A 557 36.23 -20.95 -44.67
CA LEU A 557 36.83 -22.16 -44.11
C LEU A 557 37.39 -21.85 -42.71
N PRO A 558 37.32 -22.81 -41.75
CA PRO A 558 37.92 -22.65 -40.44
C PRO A 558 39.45 -22.56 -40.54
N ALA A 559 40.02 -21.58 -39.80
CA ALA A 559 41.45 -21.50 -39.58
C ALA A 559 41.91 -22.52 -38.54
#